data_4cc479b3e7b6bc1bf049cf95c9efd5f6
#
_entry.id   4cc479b3e7b6bc1bf049cf95c9efd5f6
#
_cell.length_a   1.000
_cell.length_b   1.000
_cell.length_c   1.000
_cell.angle_alpha   90.00
_cell.angle_beta   90.00
_cell.angle_gamma   90.00
#
_symmetry.space_group_name_H-M   'P 1'
#
loop_
_entity.id
_entity.type
_entity.pdbx_description
1 polymer ?
#
loop_
_entity_poly.entity_id
_entity_poly.type
_entity_poly.pdbx_seq_one_letter_code
_entity_poly.pdbx_strand_id
1 'polypeptide(L)'
;MRDVHNIVVLTGAGISAESGLATFRGPGGLWEGHRVEDVCTPEALADDPELVHRFYDDRRAALAGVEPNAAHRALARLDAEWPGGLLIVTQNVDDLHERAGAQCGLENRRLIHMHGALLSLPDWQTTRQHWKAEC
;
A
#
# COMPACT_ATOMS: atom_id res chain seq x y z
N MET A 1 -0.87 17.45 -31.51
CA MET A 1 -1.06 16.94 -30.14
C MET A 1 -1.08 15.42 -30.23
N ARG A 2 -0.24 14.72 -29.48
CA ARG A 2 -0.34 13.26 -29.44
C ARG A 2 -1.54 12.91 -28.56
N ASP A 3 -2.48 12.13 -29.09
CA ASP A 3 -3.60 11.66 -28.29
C ASP A 3 -3.07 10.70 -27.20
N VAL A 4 -3.23 11.09 -25.94
CA VAL A 4 -2.86 10.24 -24.80
C VAL A 4 -4.00 9.26 -24.57
N HIS A 5 -3.73 7.97 -24.81
CA HIS A 5 -4.72 6.92 -24.62
C HIS A 5 -4.57 6.20 -23.25
N ASN A 6 -3.37 6.14 -22.74
CA ASN A 6 -3.07 5.42 -21.51
C ASN A 6 -2.35 6.33 -20.50
N ILE A 7 -2.74 6.21 -19.24
CA ILE A 7 -2.13 6.89 -18.09
C ILE A 7 -1.58 5.84 -17.14
N VAL A 8 -0.33 6.03 -16.71
CA VAL A 8 0.25 5.28 -15.60
C VAL A 8 0.55 6.25 -14.46
N VAL A 9 0.03 5.95 -13.29
CA VAL A 9 0.21 6.75 -12.08
C VAL A 9 1.05 5.96 -11.09
N LEU A 10 2.19 6.51 -10.68
CA LEU A 10 3.01 5.96 -9.60
C LEU A 10 2.71 6.72 -8.31
N THR A 11 2.34 6.00 -7.24
CA THR A 11 2.09 6.58 -5.93
C THR A 11 3.01 6.00 -4.86
N GLY A 12 3.24 6.77 -3.81
CA GLY A 12 4.03 6.39 -2.64
C GLY A 12 3.37 6.85 -1.35
N ALA A 13 4.07 6.71 -0.22
CA ALA A 13 3.52 6.98 1.11
C ALA A 13 2.97 8.39 1.31
N GLY A 14 3.47 9.36 0.54
CA GLY A 14 3.00 10.74 0.60
C GLY A 14 1.52 10.91 0.29
N ILE A 15 0.94 10.08 -0.59
CA ILE A 15 -0.49 10.17 -0.91
C ILE A 15 -1.37 9.76 0.27
N SER A 16 -0.88 8.89 1.15
CA SER A 16 -1.62 8.39 2.33
C SER A 16 -1.37 9.21 3.61
N ALA A 17 -0.43 10.17 3.58
CA ALA A 17 -0.08 10.98 4.73
C ALA A 17 -1.27 11.79 5.25
N GLU A 18 -2.05 12.42 4.38
CA GLU A 18 -3.25 13.18 4.77
C GLU A 18 -4.39 12.32 5.28
N SER A 19 -4.35 11.01 5.05
CA SER A 19 -5.28 10.04 5.65
C SER A 19 -4.89 9.66 7.09
N GLY A 20 -3.70 10.07 7.55
CA GLY A 20 -3.19 9.79 8.89
C GLY A 20 -2.23 8.61 8.98
N LEU A 21 -1.80 8.06 7.85
CA LEU A 21 -0.77 7.02 7.83
C LEU A 21 0.64 7.65 7.82
N ALA A 22 1.52 7.14 8.66
CA ALA A 22 2.90 7.59 8.69
C ALA A 22 3.62 7.25 7.38
N THR A 23 4.41 8.21 6.90
CA THR A 23 5.26 7.98 5.74
C THR A 23 6.42 7.05 6.11
N PHE A 24 6.77 6.19 5.17
CA PHE A 24 7.98 5.37 5.24
C PHE A 24 9.21 6.29 5.28
N ARG A 25 9.97 6.33 6.30
CA ARG A 25 11.06 7.27 6.61
C ARG A 25 10.55 8.61 7.16
N GLY A 26 9.97 8.54 8.34
CA GLY A 26 9.85 9.68 9.22
C GLY A 26 11.23 10.24 9.65
N PRO A 27 11.26 11.25 10.52
CA PRO A 27 12.50 11.78 11.08
C PRO A 27 13.41 10.66 11.59
N GLY A 28 14.68 10.62 11.11
CA GLY A 28 15.65 9.60 11.48
C GLY A 28 15.61 8.30 10.66
N GLY A 29 14.82 8.24 9.57
CA GLY A 29 14.74 7.06 8.70
C GLY A 29 13.97 5.89 9.32
N LEU A 30 13.18 6.15 10.35
CA LEU A 30 12.38 5.15 11.05
C LEU A 30 11.01 4.97 10.39
N TRP A 31 10.52 3.74 10.37
CA TRP A 31 9.14 3.43 10.03
C TRP A 31 8.37 3.13 11.32
N GLU A 32 7.48 4.05 11.70
CA GLU A 32 6.69 3.94 12.94
C GLU A 32 7.54 3.63 14.18
N GLY A 33 8.68 4.31 14.30
CA GLY A 33 9.58 4.15 15.43
C GLY A 33 10.53 2.96 15.36
N HIS A 34 10.46 2.14 14.29
CA HIS A 34 11.34 0.99 14.09
C HIS A 34 12.30 1.22 12.91
N ARG A 35 13.50 0.67 13.02
CA ARG A 35 14.40 0.59 11.88
C ARG A 35 13.83 -0.40 10.88
N VAL A 36 13.95 -0.07 9.59
CA VAL A 36 13.44 -0.94 8.51
C VAL A 36 14.07 -2.33 8.58
N GLU A 37 15.36 -2.40 8.89
CA GLU A 37 16.12 -3.63 9.02
C GLU A 37 15.59 -4.55 10.13
N ASP A 38 14.95 -3.98 11.16
CA ASP A 38 14.45 -4.73 12.32
C ASP A 38 13.03 -5.29 12.11
N VAL A 39 12.29 -4.80 11.10
CA VAL A 39 10.88 -5.18 10.88
C VAL A 39 10.53 -5.58 9.44
N CYS A 40 11.37 -5.24 8.48
CA CYS A 40 11.04 -5.37 7.05
C CYS A 40 12.11 -6.14 6.25
N THR A 41 12.71 -7.15 6.86
CA THR A 41 13.68 -8.03 6.19
C THR A 41 13.43 -9.49 6.55
N PRO A 42 13.85 -10.45 5.69
CA PRO A 42 13.78 -11.88 6.02
C PRO A 42 14.59 -12.24 7.27
N GLU A 43 15.72 -11.55 7.48
CA GLU A 43 16.58 -11.72 8.67
C GLU A 43 15.84 -11.29 9.93
N ALA A 44 15.16 -10.13 9.92
CA ALA A 44 14.35 -9.68 11.04
C ALA A 44 13.27 -10.70 11.42
N LEU A 45 12.58 -11.26 10.42
CA LEU A 45 11.58 -12.30 10.64
C LEU A 45 12.17 -13.59 11.21
N ALA A 46 13.42 -13.93 10.82
CA ALA A 46 14.10 -15.09 11.37
C ALA A 46 14.60 -14.89 12.80
N ASP A 47 15.07 -13.67 13.10
CA ASP A 47 15.68 -13.33 14.38
C ASP A 47 14.63 -13.02 15.47
N ASP A 48 13.60 -12.25 15.12
CA ASP A 48 12.51 -11.88 16.03
C ASP A 48 11.15 -11.88 15.32
N PRO A 49 10.57 -13.06 15.07
CA PRO A 49 9.30 -13.16 14.37
C PRO A 49 8.15 -12.50 15.15
N GLU A 50 8.21 -12.47 16.47
CA GLU A 50 7.17 -11.87 17.30
C GLU A 50 7.12 -10.35 17.13
N LEU A 51 8.27 -9.68 17.11
CA LEU A 51 8.36 -8.26 16.82
C LEU A 51 7.82 -7.93 15.45
N VAL A 52 8.22 -8.68 14.42
CA VAL A 52 7.78 -8.47 13.03
C VAL A 52 6.27 -8.64 12.92
N HIS A 53 5.70 -9.72 13.47
CA HIS A 53 4.26 -9.95 13.44
C HIS A 53 3.48 -8.84 14.13
N ARG A 54 3.89 -8.45 15.33
CA ARG A 54 3.26 -7.35 16.09
C ARG A 54 3.31 -6.05 15.30
N PHE A 55 4.45 -5.73 14.70
CA PHE A 55 4.60 -4.54 13.88
C PHE A 55 3.59 -4.49 12.73
N TYR A 56 3.42 -5.60 11.98
CA TYR A 56 2.47 -5.64 10.88
C TYR A 56 1.01 -5.73 11.33
N ASP A 57 0.72 -6.36 12.46
CA ASP A 57 -0.62 -6.36 13.07
C ASP A 57 -1.04 -4.95 13.48
N ASP A 58 -0.14 -4.17 14.07
CA ASP A 58 -0.38 -2.77 14.40
C ASP A 58 -0.67 -1.94 13.13
N ARG A 59 0.03 -2.23 12.02
CA ARG A 59 -0.24 -1.57 10.72
C ARG A 59 -1.59 -1.95 10.16
N ARG A 60 -1.98 -3.22 10.23
CA ARG A 60 -3.33 -3.66 9.81
C ARG A 60 -4.41 -3.01 10.67
N ALA A 61 -4.23 -2.96 11.97
CA ALA A 61 -5.16 -2.29 12.88
C ALA A 61 -5.29 -0.78 12.57
N ALA A 62 -4.18 -0.11 12.28
CA ALA A 62 -4.18 1.31 11.92
C ALA A 62 -4.98 1.59 10.63
N LEU A 63 -5.01 0.67 9.68
CA LEU A 63 -5.80 0.82 8.44
C LEU A 63 -7.31 0.89 8.71
N ALA A 64 -7.80 0.24 9.74
CA ALA A 64 -9.22 0.28 10.10
C ALA A 64 -9.70 1.68 10.54
N GLY A 65 -8.78 2.51 11.05
CA GLY A 65 -9.08 3.85 11.57
C GLY A 65 -8.89 5.00 10.58
N VAL A 66 -8.49 4.71 9.33
CA VAL A 66 -8.22 5.74 8.32
C VAL A 66 -9.12 5.60 7.11
N GLU A 67 -9.31 6.69 6.39
CA GLU A 67 -10.15 6.76 5.18
C GLU A 67 -9.35 7.30 3.99
N PRO A 68 -9.74 6.92 2.75
CA PRO A 68 -9.19 7.54 1.55
C PRO A 68 -9.35 9.06 1.61
N ASN A 69 -8.32 9.79 1.23
CA ASN A 69 -8.37 11.25 1.16
C ASN A 69 -8.73 11.75 -0.24
N ALA A 70 -8.72 13.08 -0.43
CA ALA A 70 -9.09 13.71 -1.69
C ALA A 70 -8.25 13.25 -2.89
N ALA A 71 -6.96 12.95 -2.69
CA ALA A 71 -6.09 12.47 -3.76
C ALA A 71 -6.48 11.07 -4.23
N HIS A 72 -6.75 10.14 -3.30
CA HIS A 72 -7.24 8.80 -3.64
C HIS A 72 -8.56 8.86 -4.41
N ARG A 73 -9.50 9.71 -3.95
CA ARG A 73 -10.79 9.89 -4.63
C ARG A 73 -10.67 10.56 -6.00
N ALA A 74 -9.74 11.50 -6.15
CA ALA A 74 -9.47 12.14 -7.44
C ALA A 74 -8.93 11.14 -8.47
N LEU A 75 -8.02 10.25 -8.07
CA LEU A 75 -7.51 9.19 -8.93
C LEU A 75 -8.59 8.16 -9.27
N ALA A 76 -9.45 7.81 -8.33
CA ALA A 76 -10.57 6.93 -8.59
C ALA A 76 -11.57 7.54 -9.58
N ARG A 77 -11.85 8.83 -9.46
CA ARG A 77 -12.71 9.55 -10.41
C ARG A 77 -12.06 9.62 -11.79
N LEU A 78 -10.77 9.95 -11.86
CA LEU A 78 -10.03 9.96 -13.11
C LEU A 78 -10.10 8.60 -13.81
N ASP A 79 -9.91 7.51 -13.07
CA ASP A 79 -9.99 6.16 -13.59
C ASP A 79 -11.39 5.84 -14.14
N ALA A 80 -12.44 6.25 -13.43
CA ALA A 80 -13.82 6.05 -13.86
C ALA A 80 -14.21 6.86 -15.11
N GLU A 81 -13.67 8.06 -15.27
CA GLU A 81 -14.04 9.01 -16.33
C GLU A 81 -13.08 9.00 -17.53
N TRP A 82 -11.87 8.46 -17.38
CA TRP A 82 -10.87 8.44 -18.42
C TRP A 82 -11.27 7.47 -19.55
N PRO A 83 -11.34 7.93 -20.82
CA PRO A 83 -11.78 7.09 -21.92
C PRO A 83 -10.77 6.04 -22.37
N GLY A 84 -9.51 6.15 -21.94
CA GLY A 84 -8.42 5.22 -22.23
C GLY A 84 -8.11 4.29 -21.06
N GLY A 85 -6.93 3.65 -21.12
CA GLY A 85 -6.44 2.83 -20.02
C GLY A 85 -5.83 3.69 -18.89
N LEU A 86 -6.13 3.36 -17.64
CA LEU A 86 -5.44 3.92 -16.48
C LEU A 86 -4.91 2.78 -15.60
N LEU A 87 -3.63 2.84 -15.26
CA LEU A 87 -2.96 1.92 -14.35
C LEU A 87 -2.38 2.68 -13.18
N ILE A 88 -2.70 2.25 -11.97
CA ILE A 88 -2.02 2.74 -10.76
C ILE A 88 -0.99 1.70 -10.31
N VAL A 89 0.24 2.15 -10.12
CA VAL A 89 1.31 1.38 -9.49
C VAL A 89 1.63 2.06 -8.17
N THR A 90 1.37 1.39 -7.07
CA THR A 90 1.62 1.95 -5.75
C THR A 90 2.76 1.24 -5.02
N GLN A 91 3.59 2.01 -4.35
CA GLN A 91 4.57 1.51 -3.39
C GLN A 91 3.94 1.23 -2.01
N ASN A 92 2.69 1.67 -1.81
CA ASN A 92 2.00 1.55 -0.54
C ASN A 92 1.45 0.13 -0.35
N VAL A 93 1.44 -0.28 0.91
CA VAL A 93 0.86 -1.55 1.35
C VAL A 93 -0.55 -1.40 1.94
N ASP A 94 -1.05 -0.15 2.03
CA ASP A 94 -2.43 0.16 2.45
C ASP A 94 -3.44 -0.12 1.32
N ASP A 95 -4.71 -0.18 1.68
CA ASP A 95 -5.83 -0.45 0.78
C ASP A 95 -6.66 0.81 0.41
N LEU A 96 -6.08 2.00 0.57
CA LEU A 96 -6.82 3.26 0.37
C LEU A 96 -7.20 3.50 -1.09
N HIS A 97 -6.38 3.05 -2.04
CA HIS A 97 -6.72 3.10 -3.46
C HIS A 97 -7.92 2.21 -3.78
N GLU A 98 -7.95 0.98 -3.24
CA GLU A 98 -9.06 0.04 -3.44
C GLU A 98 -10.34 0.58 -2.85
N ARG A 99 -10.29 1.11 -1.63
CA ARG A 99 -11.48 1.70 -0.98
C ARG A 99 -12.02 2.91 -1.74
N ALA A 100 -11.14 3.78 -2.23
CA ALA A 100 -11.55 4.90 -3.07
C ALA A 100 -12.18 4.43 -4.40
N GLY A 101 -11.64 3.39 -5.02
CA GLY A 101 -12.19 2.78 -6.23
C GLY A 101 -13.58 2.22 -6.00
N ALA A 102 -13.78 1.48 -4.92
CA ALA A 102 -15.09 0.93 -4.54
C ALA A 102 -16.15 2.03 -4.32
N GLN A 103 -15.77 3.16 -3.70
CA GLN A 103 -16.65 4.32 -3.55
C GLN A 103 -17.09 4.94 -4.89
N CYS A 104 -16.30 4.76 -5.94
CA CYS A 104 -16.62 5.19 -7.31
C CYS A 104 -17.25 4.09 -8.18
N GLY A 105 -17.55 2.92 -7.61
CA GLY A 105 -18.14 1.78 -8.35
C GLY A 105 -17.16 1.05 -9.28
N LEU A 106 -15.85 1.19 -9.07
CA LEU A 106 -14.82 0.51 -9.85
C LEU A 106 -14.60 -0.91 -9.31
N GLU A 107 -15.17 -1.93 -9.98
CA GLU A 107 -15.04 -3.33 -9.56
C GLU A 107 -13.72 -3.98 -10.03
N ASN A 108 -13.20 -3.58 -11.19
CA ASN A 108 -12.01 -4.17 -11.81
C ASN A 108 -10.94 -3.12 -12.10
N ARG A 109 -10.47 -2.46 -11.06
CA ARG A 109 -9.44 -1.44 -11.17
C ARG A 109 -8.08 -2.06 -11.49
N ARG A 110 -7.33 -1.44 -12.42
CA ARG A 110 -5.93 -1.81 -12.70
C ARG A 110 -5.02 -1.15 -11.66
N LEU A 111 -4.71 -1.90 -10.62
CA LEU A 111 -3.89 -1.47 -9.49
C LEU A 111 -2.84 -2.54 -9.19
N ILE A 112 -1.57 -2.12 -9.10
CA ILE A 112 -0.43 -2.98 -8.74
C ILE A 112 0.19 -2.47 -7.45
N HIS A 113 0.28 -3.35 -6.45
CA HIS A 113 1.06 -3.12 -5.24
C HIS A 113 2.49 -3.66 -5.43
N MET A 114 3.47 -2.75 -5.61
CA MET A 114 4.87 -3.14 -5.86
C MET A 114 5.50 -3.90 -4.70
N HIS A 115 5.04 -3.64 -3.48
CA HIS A 115 5.58 -4.23 -2.25
C HIS A 115 4.54 -5.09 -1.50
N GLY A 116 3.51 -5.59 -2.22
CA GLY A 116 2.42 -6.33 -1.63
C GLY A 116 1.39 -5.43 -0.93
N ALA A 117 0.38 -6.05 -0.32
CA ALA A 117 -0.69 -5.37 0.39
C ALA A 117 -0.94 -6.02 1.76
N LEU A 118 -1.07 -5.20 2.81
CA LEU A 118 -1.21 -5.67 4.19
C LEU A 118 -2.42 -6.59 4.41
N LEU A 119 -3.51 -6.34 3.68
CA LEU A 119 -4.76 -7.09 3.82
C LEU A 119 -4.88 -8.29 2.88
N SER A 120 -3.92 -8.46 1.96
CA SER A 120 -3.92 -9.58 1.01
C SER A 120 -3.30 -10.86 1.57
N LEU A 121 -2.71 -10.80 2.75
CA LEU A 121 -2.04 -11.93 3.37
C LEU A 121 -3.00 -12.62 4.35
N PRO A 122 -3.49 -13.84 4.05
CA PRO A 122 -4.53 -14.49 4.86
C PRO A 122 -4.03 -14.95 6.24
N ASP A 123 -2.76 -15.27 6.39
CA ASP A 123 -2.13 -15.61 7.68
C ASP A 123 -0.58 -15.55 7.61
N TRP A 124 0.06 -15.69 8.76
CA TRP A 124 1.52 -15.64 8.88
C TRP A 124 2.24 -16.82 8.19
N GLN A 125 1.61 -17.98 8.06
CA GLN A 125 2.20 -19.16 7.43
C GLN A 125 2.34 -18.93 5.93
N THR A 126 1.33 -18.32 5.32
CA THR A 126 1.34 -17.90 3.93
C THR A 126 2.35 -16.76 3.70
N THR A 127 2.45 -15.83 4.63
CA THR A 127 3.43 -14.73 4.61
C THR A 127 4.85 -15.27 4.59
N ARG A 128 5.16 -16.27 5.42
CA ARG A 128 6.49 -16.89 5.48
C ARG A 128 6.90 -17.57 4.17
N GLN A 129 5.95 -18.12 3.43
CA GLN A 129 6.21 -18.72 2.11
C GLN A 129 6.40 -17.67 1.02
N HIS A 130 5.63 -16.60 1.06
CA HIS A 130 5.70 -15.51 0.08
C HIS A 130 7.00 -14.71 0.19
N TRP A 131 7.42 -14.38 1.40
CA TRP A 131 8.69 -13.68 1.64
C TRP A 131 9.92 -14.47 1.19
N LYS A 132 9.85 -15.78 1.20
CA LYS A 132 10.91 -16.63 0.66
C LYS A 132 10.97 -16.66 -0.86
N ALA A 133 9.88 -16.27 -1.52
CA ALA A 133 9.78 -16.30 -2.99
C ALA A 133 10.10 -14.93 -3.64
N GLU A 134 9.97 -13.83 -2.91
CA GLU A 134 10.12 -12.46 -3.46
C GLU A 134 11.35 -11.69 -2.96
N CYS A 135 12.11 -12.23 -2.03
CA CYS A 135 13.43 -11.78 -1.63
C CYS A 135 14.48 -12.73 -2.15
#